data_a030292ea717455f131179e48aa7929c
#
_entry.id   a030292ea717455f131179e48aa7929c
#
_cell.length_a   1.000
_cell.length_b   1.000
_cell.length_c   1.000
_cell.angle_alpha   90.00
_cell.angle_beta   90.00
_cell.angle_gamma   90.00
#
_symmetry.space_group_name_H-M   'P 1'
#
loop_
_entity.id
_entity.type
_entity.pdbx_description
1 polymer ?
#
loop_
_entity_poly.entity_id
_entity_poly.type
_entity_poly.pdbx_seq_one_letter_code
_entity_poly.pdbx_strand_id
1 'polypeptide(L)'
;LPSLLSAFNEPFHIEVCEDSLKTVLVLLLCYGLGLGIYFSTQRNYRRREEHGSAKWGNARAVNKKYRQSPDSANKLMTQNVCIGLNAKKHRRNLNTLVCGGSGAGKTRFYCKPNLMQCNTSFVILDPKGEILRDTGKLLESKGYEVRVLDLISMEKSHCYNPFVYLQNDNDVQKLVTNLFKSTTPKGSQSQDPFWDTSASMLLLALVFYLHYEAPEEEQNFAMVMEMLRAGSIEDEEDTRPSPLDELFAELEMKNPDHIALKYYRSYHSGAAKTLKSIQITLAARLEKFNLESLASLTTTDELDLPSLGEKKVALFALIPDNDSSFNFLVSILYTQLFQQLFYAADHIHGGSLPVPVHFLMDEFANVSLPDDFDKILSVMRSRGVSVSIILQNLAQLKALFEKQWESIVGNCDEFLYLGGNEQSTHKYVSELLGKETIDTNTYGKSSGRSGNYSTNYQISGRELLTPDEVRMLDNQ
;
A
#
# COMPACT_ATOMS: atom_id res chain seq x y z
N LEU A 1 54.81 59.64 14.67
CA LEU A 1 53.89 59.81 15.85
C LEU A 1 53.05 61.10 15.77
N PRO A 2 53.55 62.31 15.34
CA PRO A 2 52.71 63.52 15.21
C PRO A 2 51.60 63.36 14.18
N SER A 3 51.83 62.68 13.03
CA SER A 3 50.89 62.46 11.95
C SER A 3 49.71 61.51 12.36
N LEU A 4 49.94 60.63 13.28
CA LEU A 4 48.87 59.75 13.78
C LEU A 4 47.91 60.46 14.75
N LEU A 5 48.44 61.42 15.54
CA LEU A 5 47.63 62.26 16.42
C LEU A 5 46.77 63.27 15.65
N SER A 6 47.31 63.79 14.53
CA SER A 6 46.52 64.70 13.68
C SER A 6 45.36 63.98 12.95
N ALA A 7 45.56 62.72 12.53
CA ALA A 7 44.54 61.88 11.92
C ALA A 7 43.40 61.53 12.90
N PHE A 8 43.68 61.44 14.22
CA PHE A 8 42.61 61.26 15.23
C PHE A 8 41.80 62.53 15.51
N ASN A 9 42.39 63.72 15.32
CA ASN A 9 41.72 64.98 15.51
C ASN A 9 40.83 65.39 14.33
N GLU A 10 41.19 64.95 13.09
CA GLU A 10 40.41 65.20 11.88
C GLU A 10 40.24 63.93 11.06
N PRO A 11 39.42 62.98 11.49
CA PRO A 11 39.36 61.64 10.89
C PRO A 11 38.79 61.61 9.45
N PHE A 12 38.20 62.64 8.97
CA PHE A 12 37.65 62.77 7.64
C PHE A 12 38.47 63.67 6.68
N HIS A 13 39.65 64.19 7.15
CA HIS A 13 40.53 64.95 6.28
C HIS A 13 41.44 63.99 5.52
N ILE A 14 41.24 63.92 4.16
CA ILE A 14 41.97 63.00 3.28
C ILE A 14 43.00 63.84 2.49
N GLU A 15 44.30 63.70 2.86
CA GLU A 15 45.39 64.20 2.05
C GLU A 15 45.85 63.15 1.03
N VAL A 16 45.87 63.51 -0.25
CA VAL A 16 46.30 62.61 -1.33
C VAL A 16 47.78 62.85 -1.59
N CYS A 17 48.64 61.93 -1.16
CA CYS A 17 50.07 61.90 -1.43
C CYS A 17 50.40 61.00 -2.60
N GLU A 18 51.59 61.08 -3.21
CA GLU A 18 52.02 60.27 -4.36
C GLU A 18 51.96 58.75 -4.05
N ASP A 19 52.12 58.32 -2.79
CA ASP A 19 52.01 56.94 -2.36
C ASP A 19 50.60 56.50 -1.89
N SER A 20 49.64 57.40 -1.90
CA SER A 20 48.28 57.07 -1.41
C SER A 20 47.63 55.94 -2.23
N LEU A 21 47.84 55.90 -3.51
CA LEU A 21 47.29 54.85 -4.39
C LEU A 21 47.91 53.46 -4.02
N LYS A 22 49.24 53.42 -3.77
CA LYS A 22 49.93 52.19 -3.35
C LYS A 22 49.44 51.68 -2.01
N THR A 23 49.25 52.60 -1.05
CA THR A 23 48.75 52.27 0.30
C THR A 23 47.34 51.71 0.25
N VAL A 24 46.43 52.31 -0.54
CA VAL A 24 45.08 51.80 -0.76
C VAL A 24 45.07 50.45 -1.38
N LEU A 25 45.93 50.21 -2.41
CA LEU A 25 46.06 48.90 -3.03
C LEU A 25 46.58 47.81 -2.08
N VAL A 26 47.53 48.13 -1.23
CA VAL A 26 48.06 47.20 -0.22
C VAL A 26 47.00 46.89 0.82
N LEU A 27 46.20 47.89 1.30
CA LEU A 27 45.13 47.69 2.24
C LEU A 27 43.97 46.85 1.63
N LEU A 28 43.63 47.07 0.38
CA LEU A 28 42.65 46.27 -0.33
C LEU A 28 43.10 44.80 -0.52
N LEU A 29 44.38 44.63 -0.79
CA LEU A 29 44.98 43.29 -0.93
C LEU A 29 45.04 42.56 0.44
N CYS A 30 45.43 43.26 1.53
CA CYS A 30 45.36 42.71 2.89
C CYS A 30 43.95 42.39 3.32
N TYR A 31 42.97 43.27 3.01
CA TYR A 31 41.57 43.03 3.26
C TYR A 31 41.03 41.83 2.49
N GLY A 32 41.37 41.74 1.18
CA GLY A 32 40.99 40.59 0.35
C GLY A 32 41.58 39.28 0.83
N LEU A 33 42.87 39.29 1.26
CA LEU A 33 43.50 38.12 1.91
C LEU A 33 42.84 37.78 3.25
N GLY A 34 42.53 38.77 4.09
CA GLY A 34 41.79 38.58 5.33
C GLY A 34 40.43 37.96 5.11
N LEU A 35 39.64 38.43 4.13
CA LEU A 35 38.39 37.82 3.72
C LEU A 35 38.59 36.40 3.19
N GLY A 36 39.59 36.16 2.34
CA GLY A 36 39.91 34.84 1.82
C GLY A 36 40.23 33.84 2.94
N ILE A 37 41.03 34.25 3.93
CA ILE A 37 41.33 33.44 5.12
C ILE A 37 40.06 33.22 5.95
N TYR A 38 39.27 34.26 6.17
CA TYR A 38 38.00 34.16 6.93
C TYR A 38 37.02 33.16 6.30
N PHE A 39 36.75 33.27 4.99
CA PHE A 39 35.86 32.35 4.29
C PHE A 39 36.46 30.95 4.14
N SER A 40 37.77 30.80 3.96
CA SER A 40 38.45 29.51 3.87
C SER A 40 38.50 28.79 5.26
N THR A 41 38.50 29.53 6.34
CA THR A 41 38.49 28.96 7.70
C THR A 41 37.07 28.86 8.29
N GLN A 42 36.04 29.35 7.60
CA GLN A 42 34.66 29.11 7.99
C GLN A 42 34.34 27.61 7.90
N ARG A 43 34.49 26.90 9.00
CA ARG A 43 34.01 25.54 9.14
C ARG A 43 32.49 25.62 9.39
N ASN A 44 31.72 24.86 8.56
CA ASN A 44 30.29 24.69 8.80
C ASN A 44 30.09 23.82 10.05
N TYR A 45 30.18 24.46 11.21
CA TYR A 45 29.87 23.81 12.48
C TYR A 45 28.35 23.69 12.62
N ARG A 46 27.82 22.45 12.45
CA ARG A 46 26.46 22.13 12.88
C ARG A 46 26.48 21.84 14.39
N ARG A 47 26.58 22.86 15.21
CA ARG A 47 26.63 22.71 16.66
C ARG A 47 25.38 21.98 17.16
N ARG A 48 25.55 20.91 17.94
CA ARG A 48 24.53 19.98 18.45
C ARG A 48 23.80 19.17 17.37
N GLU A 49 24.38 19.05 16.22
CA GLU A 49 23.89 18.22 15.12
C GLU A 49 25.04 17.43 14.46
N GLU A 50 26.22 17.35 15.12
CA GLU A 50 27.43 16.76 14.58
C GLU A 50 27.28 15.27 14.28
N HIS A 51 26.50 14.56 15.10
CA HIS A 51 26.28 13.11 15.00
C HIS A 51 24.84 12.75 14.58
N GLY A 52 23.93 13.72 14.56
CA GLY A 52 22.54 13.53 14.16
C GLY A 52 21.66 14.72 14.58
N SER A 53 20.63 14.98 13.78
CA SER A 53 19.72 16.11 13.96
C SER A 53 18.29 15.68 14.33
N ALA A 54 18.08 14.39 14.67
CA ALA A 54 16.79 13.89 15.07
C ALA A 54 16.26 14.60 16.33
N LYS A 55 14.98 14.93 16.33
CA LYS A 55 14.31 15.62 17.46
C LYS A 55 12.85 15.18 17.52
N TRP A 56 12.30 15.12 18.71
CA TRP A 56 10.87 14.91 18.90
C TRP A 56 10.03 16.00 18.24
N GLY A 57 9.05 15.60 17.45
CA GLY A 57 8.07 16.49 16.86
C GLY A 57 7.09 17.02 17.90
N ASN A 58 6.49 18.16 17.60
CA ASN A 58 5.43 18.75 18.42
C ASN A 58 4.08 18.60 17.69
N ALA A 59 3.10 17.97 18.33
CA ALA A 59 1.76 17.76 17.76
C ALA A 59 1.09 19.06 17.28
N ARG A 60 1.27 20.18 18.02
CA ARG A 60 0.72 21.49 17.61
C ARG A 60 1.35 22.00 16.31
N ALA A 61 2.67 21.81 16.16
CA ALA A 61 3.38 22.21 14.93
C ALA A 61 2.96 21.38 13.73
N VAL A 62 2.79 20.05 13.91
CA VAL A 62 2.30 19.14 12.89
C VAL A 62 0.88 19.53 12.47
N ASN A 63 -0.04 19.71 13.42
CA ASN A 63 -1.41 20.12 13.13
C ASN A 63 -1.49 21.49 12.46
N LYS A 64 -0.68 22.47 12.89
CA LYS A 64 -0.62 23.79 12.22
C LYS A 64 -0.29 23.67 10.74
N LYS A 65 0.53 22.69 10.38
CA LYS A 65 0.98 22.47 8.99
C LYS A 65 -0.01 21.65 8.17
N TYR A 66 -0.64 20.62 8.77
CA TYR A 66 -1.34 19.59 8.03
C TYR A 66 -2.85 19.50 8.30
N ARG A 67 -3.33 19.94 9.45
CA ARG A 67 -4.76 19.93 9.80
C ARG A 67 -5.56 20.89 8.94
N GLN A 68 -6.79 20.50 8.61
CA GLN A 68 -7.76 21.30 7.87
C GLN A 68 -9.02 21.55 8.69
N SER A 69 -9.78 22.60 8.31
CA SER A 69 -11.13 22.85 8.79
C SER A 69 -12.13 22.46 7.69
N PRO A 70 -13.30 21.87 8.02
CA PRO A 70 -13.73 21.43 9.36
C PRO A 70 -12.97 20.21 9.87
N ASP A 71 -13.17 19.84 11.14
CA ASP A 71 -12.47 18.70 11.75
C ASP A 71 -12.71 17.37 11.02
N SER A 72 -13.91 17.18 10.50
CA SER A 72 -14.25 16.02 9.65
C SER A 72 -13.47 15.93 8.34
N ALA A 73 -12.81 17.00 7.88
CA ALA A 73 -11.97 17.01 6.69
C ALA A 73 -10.55 16.46 6.94
N ASN A 74 -10.37 15.67 7.99
CA ASN A 74 -9.07 15.15 8.37
C ASN A 74 -9.10 13.64 8.58
N LYS A 75 -7.94 13.02 8.33
CA LYS A 75 -7.58 11.67 8.73
C LYS A 75 -6.94 11.73 10.12
N LEU A 76 -7.41 10.91 11.04
CA LEU A 76 -6.91 10.84 12.40
C LEU A 76 -5.70 9.92 12.46
N MET A 77 -4.57 10.42 12.93
CA MET A 77 -3.36 9.63 13.14
C MET A 77 -3.27 9.16 14.59
N THR A 78 -3.49 10.08 15.52
CA THR A 78 -3.54 9.83 16.96
C THR A 78 -4.62 10.72 17.58
N GLN A 79 -4.85 10.60 18.88
CA GLN A 79 -5.77 11.48 19.60
C GLN A 79 -5.44 12.99 19.40
N ASN A 80 -4.17 13.32 19.19
CA ASN A 80 -3.68 14.69 19.14
C ASN A 80 -3.15 15.13 17.77
N VAL A 81 -3.06 14.24 16.79
CA VAL A 81 -2.48 14.49 15.45
C VAL A 81 -3.43 14.06 14.38
N CYS A 82 -3.72 14.97 13.45
CA CYS A 82 -4.52 14.68 12.28
C CYS A 82 -3.92 15.33 11.01
N ILE A 83 -4.24 14.76 9.86
CA ILE A 83 -3.77 15.19 8.54
C ILE A 83 -4.97 15.45 7.65
N GLY A 84 -5.04 16.63 7.05
CA GLY A 84 -6.12 17.01 6.17
C GLY A 84 -6.20 16.15 4.91
N LEU A 85 -7.41 15.92 4.40
CA LEU A 85 -7.64 15.10 3.21
C LEU A 85 -7.21 15.77 1.91
N ASN A 86 -6.96 17.09 1.89
CA ASN A 86 -6.52 17.78 0.68
C ASN A 86 -5.01 17.59 0.44
N ALA A 87 -4.66 16.47 -0.17
CA ALA A 87 -3.29 16.13 -0.51
C ALA A 87 -2.60 17.16 -1.44
N LYS A 88 -3.36 17.94 -2.23
CA LYS A 88 -2.81 19.01 -3.09
C LYS A 88 -2.24 20.16 -2.25
N LYS A 89 -2.85 20.47 -1.08
CA LYS A 89 -2.43 21.57 -0.21
C LYS A 89 -1.11 21.27 0.49
N HIS A 90 -0.94 20.07 1.04
CA HIS A 90 0.25 19.73 1.86
C HIS A 90 1.24 18.80 1.13
N ARG A 91 0.93 18.37 -0.09
CA ARG A 91 1.77 17.53 -0.96
C ARG A 91 2.15 16.16 -0.41
N ARG A 92 1.48 15.70 0.64
CA ARG A 92 1.62 14.33 1.16
C ARG A 92 0.57 13.44 0.51
N ASN A 93 0.89 12.16 0.34
CA ASN A 93 -0.14 11.17 0.10
C ASN A 93 -0.86 10.87 1.43
N LEU A 94 -1.98 10.16 1.36
CA LEU A 94 -2.74 9.76 2.54
C LEU A 94 -2.58 8.25 2.82
N ASN A 95 -1.55 7.63 2.21
CA ASN A 95 -1.22 6.25 2.47
C ASN A 95 -0.52 6.15 3.82
N THR A 96 -1.01 5.29 4.68
CA THR A 96 -0.50 5.11 6.03
C THR A 96 -0.15 3.66 6.28
N LEU A 97 1.03 3.42 6.82
CA LEU A 97 1.39 2.12 7.37
C LEU A 97 1.16 2.15 8.88
N VAL A 98 0.29 1.27 9.37
CA VAL A 98 -0.01 1.10 10.79
C VAL A 98 0.56 -0.22 11.25
N CYS A 99 1.47 -0.20 12.19
CA CYS A 99 2.12 -1.39 12.73
C CYS A 99 1.93 -1.47 14.24
N GLY A 100 1.40 -2.59 14.71
CA GLY A 100 1.18 -2.79 16.14
C GLY A 100 0.81 -4.23 16.48
N GLY A 101 1.31 -4.75 17.58
CA GLY A 101 1.06 -6.11 18.03
C GLY A 101 -0.43 -6.44 18.22
N SER A 102 -0.72 -7.70 18.54
CA SER A 102 -2.09 -8.07 18.90
C SER A 102 -2.50 -7.32 20.18
N GLY A 103 -3.71 -6.76 20.19
CA GLY A 103 -4.20 -5.96 21.32
C GLY A 103 -3.70 -4.50 21.36
N ALA A 104 -2.82 -4.07 20.46
CA ALA A 104 -2.32 -2.69 20.41
C ALA A 104 -3.39 -1.64 19.99
N GLY A 105 -4.64 -2.05 19.82
CA GLY A 105 -5.75 -1.13 19.57
C GLY A 105 -5.85 -0.59 18.13
N LYS A 106 -5.20 -1.23 17.15
CA LYS A 106 -5.24 -0.83 15.72
C LYS A 106 -6.66 -0.59 15.23
N THR A 107 -7.54 -1.57 15.37
CA THR A 107 -8.95 -1.48 14.97
C THR A 107 -9.70 -0.43 15.79
N ARG A 108 -9.52 -0.43 17.13
CA ARG A 108 -10.26 0.43 18.05
C ARG A 108 -9.86 1.90 17.98
N PHE A 109 -8.56 2.19 17.93
CA PHE A 109 -8.04 3.55 18.04
C PHE A 109 -7.64 4.19 16.71
N TYR A 110 -7.54 3.38 15.63
CA TYR A 110 -7.22 3.91 14.31
C TYR A 110 -8.34 3.63 13.28
N CYS A 111 -8.75 2.37 13.05
CA CYS A 111 -9.73 2.07 12.01
C CYS A 111 -11.09 2.70 12.28
N LYS A 112 -11.72 2.35 13.41
CA LYS A 112 -13.07 2.84 13.76
C LYS A 112 -13.16 4.36 13.83
N PRO A 113 -12.24 5.10 14.50
CA PRO A 113 -12.29 6.56 14.52
C PRO A 113 -12.15 7.21 13.14
N ASN A 114 -11.32 6.68 12.24
CA ASN A 114 -11.20 7.20 10.88
C ASN A 114 -12.46 6.94 10.07
N LEU A 115 -13.05 5.77 10.18
CA LEU A 115 -14.31 5.43 9.53
C LEU A 115 -15.46 6.32 10.02
N MET A 116 -15.51 6.62 11.32
CA MET A 116 -16.50 7.50 11.93
C MET A 116 -16.39 8.98 11.52
N GLN A 117 -15.29 9.40 10.86
CA GLN A 117 -15.21 10.73 10.24
C GLN A 117 -16.18 10.89 9.07
N CYS A 118 -16.61 9.81 8.44
CA CYS A 118 -17.61 9.81 7.35
C CYS A 118 -17.25 10.79 6.21
N ASN A 119 -15.99 10.87 5.83
CA ASN A 119 -15.47 11.93 4.97
C ASN A 119 -15.03 11.48 3.57
N THR A 120 -14.93 10.18 3.32
CA THR A 120 -14.59 9.56 2.04
C THR A 120 -15.51 8.38 1.79
N SER A 121 -15.51 7.78 0.60
CA SER A 121 -15.94 6.39 0.46
C SER A 121 -14.91 5.47 1.08
N PHE A 122 -15.34 4.31 1.55
CA PHE A 122 -14.46 3.37 2.25
C PHE A 122 -14.56 1.96 1.64
N VAL A 123 -13.39 1.31 1.56
CA VAL A 123 -13.29 -0.13 1.35
C VAL A 123 -12.62 -0.72 2.59
N ILE A 124 -13.31 -1.57 3.31
CA ILE A 124 -12.91 -2.04 4.63
C ILE A 124 -12.69 -3.55 4.60
N LEU A 125 -11.47 -4.00 4.90
CA LEU A 125 -11.23 -5.40 5.23
C LEU A 125 -11.50 -5.59 6.72
N ASP A 126 -12.49 -6.42 7.05
CA ASP A 126 -12.95 -6.62 8.42
C ASP A 126 -12.90 -8.12 8.79
N PRO A 127 -11.83 -8.59 9.46
CA PRO A 127 -11.61 -10.01 9.75
C PRO A 127 -12.60 -10.59 10.73
N LYS A 128 -13.55 -10.00 11.27
CA LYS A 128 -14.51 -10.55 12.25
C LYS A 128 -15.90 -9.96 12.12
N GLY A 129 -16.11 -9.06 11.18
CA GLY A 129 -17.33 -8.27 11.11
C GLY A 129 -17.50 -7.30 12.29
N GLU A 130 -16.42 -7.06 13.07
CA GLU A 130 -16.47 -6.18 14.25
C GLU A 130 -16.62 -4.72 13.83
N ILE A 131 -15.93 -4.30 12.77
CA ILE A 131 -15.98 -2.92 12.29
C ILE A 131 -17.37 -2.63 11.73
N LEU A 132 -17.91 -3.53 10.91
CA LEU A 132 -19.28 -3.40 10.35
C LEU A 132 -20.32 -3.30 11.48
N ARG A 133 -20.28 -4.22 12.45
CA ARG A 133 -21.23 -4.26 13.57
C ARG A 133 -21.24 -2.96 14.36
N ASP A 134 -20.07 -2.36 14.60
CA ASP A 134 -19.93 -1.17 15.45
C ASP A 134 -20.16 0.13 14.68
N THR A 135 -19.98 0.17 13.35
CA THR A 135 -20.00 1.41 12.57
C THR A 135 -21.04 1.44 11.46
N GLY A 136 -21.57 0.29 11.01
CA GLY A 136 -22.47 0.21 9.85
C GLY A 136 -23.70 1.12 9.97
N LYS A 137 -24.42 1.06 11.08
CA LYS A 137 -25.61 1.91 11.33
C LYS A 137 -25.25 3.41 11.37
N LEU A 138 -24.07 3.78 11.87
CA LEU A 138 -23.62 5.16 11.84
C LEU A 138 -23.43 5.63 10.40
N LEU A 139 -22.76 4.82 9.58
CA LEU A 139 -22.52 5.14 8.17
C LEU A 139 -23.84 5.30 7.40
N GLU A 140 -24.79 4.39 7.56
CA GLU A 140 -26.13 4.52 6.98
C GLU A 140 -26.82 5.83 7.40
N SER A 141 -26.74 6.19 8.70
CA SER A 141 -27.30 7.44 9.22
C SER A 141 -26.64 8.70 8.66
N LYS A 142 -25.41 8.57 8.12
CA LYS A 142 -24.62 9.63 7.46
C LYS A 142 -24.78 9.63 5.93
N GLY A 143 -25.71 8.82 5.42
CA GLY A 143 -26.03 8.75 3.99
C GLY A 143 -25.10 7.89 3.17
N TYR A 144 -24.40 6.95 3.80
CA TYR A 144 -23.62 5.93 3.08
C TYR A 144 -24.53 4.79 2.61
N GLU A 145 -24.26 4.32 1.42
CA GLU A 145 -24.70 3.02 0.98
C GLU A 145 -23.71 1.97 1.52
N VAL A 146 -24.19 1.11 2.41
CA VAL A 146 -23.36 0.06 3.02
C VAL A 146 -23.52 -1.22 2.22
N ARG A 147 -22.41 -1.72 1.66
CA ARG A 147 -22.34 -2.98 0.91
C ARG A 147 -21.42 -3.94 1.62
N VAL A 148 -21.75 -5.21 1.59
CA VAL A 148 -21.04 -6.23 2.37
C VAL A 148 -20.77 -7.45 1.49
N LEU A 149 -19.52 -7.78 1.27
CA LEU A 149 -19.10 -9.10 0.81
C LEU A 149 -18.76 -9.92 2.06
N ASP A 150 -19.66 -10.81 2.47
CA ASP A 150 -19.52 -11.61 3.69
C ASP A 150 -19.08 -13.03 3.35
N LEU A 151 -17.79 -13.32 3.54
CA LEU A 151 -17.25 -14.67 3.37
C LEU A 151 -17.27 -15.51 4.68
N ILE A 152 -17.80 -14.93 5.77
CA ILE A 152 -18.06 -15.65 7.02
C ILE A 152 -19.42 -16.31 6.95
N SER A 153 -20.43 -15.59 6.46
CA SER A 153 -21.82 -16.02 6.36
C SER A 153 -22.38 -15.64 5.00
N MET A 154 -21.99 -16.39 3.97
CA MET A 154 -22.24 -16.07 2.55
C MET A 154 -23.71 -15.82 2.22
N GLU A 155 -24.64 -16.45 2.96
CA GLU A 155 -26.08 -16.26 2.78
C GLU A 155 -26.58 -14.82 3.05
N LYS A 156 -25.80 -14.03 3.79
CA LYS A 156 -26.13 -12.64 4.15
C LYS A 156 -25.33 -11.60 3.36
N SER A 157 -24.57 -12.07 2.39
CA SER A 157 -23.70 -11.24 1.56
C SER A 157 -24.46 -10.60 0.42
N HIS A 158 -24.00 -9.42 -0.01
CA HIS A 158 -24.29 -8.96 -1.36
C HIS A 158 -23.52 -9.82 -2.35
N CYS A 159 -24.10 -10.06 -3.50
CA CYS A 159 -23.49 -10.83 -4.58
C CYS A 159 -22.38 -10.02 -5.26
N TYR A 160 -21.33 -10.73 -5.69
CA TYR A 160 -20.19 -10.17 -6.39
C TYR A 160 -19.83 -11.07 -7.58
N ASN A 161 -20.11 -10.62 -8.79
CA ASN A 161 -19.76 -11.31 -10.02
C ASN A 161 -18.54 -10.64 -10.68
N PRO A 162 -17.35 -11.25 -10.68
CA PRO A 162 -16.18 -10.68 -11.32
C PRO A 162 -16.30 -10.45 -12.83
N PHE A 163 -17.19 -11.14 -13.53
CA PHE A 163 -17.37 -10.99 -14.98
C PHE A 163 -17.96 -9.63 -15.36
N VAL A 164 -18.79 -9.03 -14.51
CA VAL A 164 -19.40 -7.70 -14.75
C VAL A 164 -18.36 -6.59 -14.93
N TYR A 165 -17.17 -6.80 -14.39
CA TYR A 165 -16.06 -5.82 -14.41
C TYR A 165 -15.02 -6.06 -15.49
N LEU A 166 -15.27 -7.00 -16.41
CA LEU A 166 -14.41 -7.29 -17.56
C LEU A 166 -14.78 -6.36 -18.72
N GLN A 167 -13.91 -5.42 -19.05
CA GLN A 167 -14.16 -4.47 -20.14
C GLN A 167 -13.39 -4.80 -21.42
N ASN A 168 -12.30 -5.56 -21.30
CA ASN A 168 -11.40 -5.87 -22.40
C ASN A 168 -10.58 -7.12 -22.12
N ASP A 169 -9.85 -7.59 -23.15
CA ASP A 169 -9.02 -8.80 -23.08
C ASP A 169 -8.01 -8.79 -21.93
N ASN A 170 -7.44 -7.61 -21.60
CA ASN A 170 -6.47 -7.52 -20.52
C ASN A 170 -7.11 -7.77 -19.15
N ASP A 171 -8.38 -7.41 -18.97
CA ASP A 171 -9.09 -7.63 -17.71
C ASP A 171 -9.39 -9.12 -17.51
N VAL A 172 -9.73 -9.84 -18.60
CA VAL A 172 -9.85 -11.31 -18.58
C VAL A 172 -8.53 -11.95 -18.17
N GLN A 173 -7.41 -11.53 -18.78
CA GLN A 173 -6.08 -12.02 -18.45
C GLN A 173 -5.74 -11.80 -16.96
N LYS A 174 -6.04 -10.61 -16.44
CA LYS A 174 -5.79 -10.27 -15.04
C LYS A 174 -6.66 -11.10 -14.09
N LEU A 175 -7.94 -11.29 -14.42
CA LEU A 175 -8.84 -12.13 -13.62
C LEU A 175 -8.29 -13.54 -13.47
N VAL A 176 -7.94 -14.18 -14.59
CA VAL A 176 -7.40 -15.54 -14.59
C VAL A 176 -6.06 -15.62 -13.87
N THR A 177 -5.15 -14.68 -14.14
CA THR A 177 -3.84 -14.64 -13.47
C THR A 177 -3.99 -14.48 -11.96
N ASN A 178 -4.87 -13.57 -11.50
CA ASN A 178 -5.12 -13.36 -10.08
C ASN A 178 -5.74 -14.60 -9.43
N LEU A 179 -6.70 -15.24 -10.08
CA LEU A 179 -7.32 -16.45 -9.57
C LEU A 179 -6.28 -17.55 -9.36
N PHE A 180 -5.45 -17.85 -10.37
CA PHE A 180 -4.39 -18.85 -10.24
C PHE A 180 -3.42 -18.52 -9.13
N LYS A 181 -2.94 -17.28 -9.05
CA LYS A 181 -2.04 -16.83 -8.01
C LYS A 181 -2.63 -16.97 -6.60
N SER A 182 -3.87 -16.52 -6.42
CA SER A 182 -4.52 -16.50 -5.11
C SER A 182 -5.02 -17.87 -4.65
N THR A 183 -5.18 -18.83 -5.57
CA THR A 183 -5.53 -20.22 -5.26
C THR A 183 -4.33 -21.17 -5.21
N THR A 184 -3.11 -20.68 -5.45
CA THR A 184 -1.89 -21.49 -5.30
C THR A 184 -1.57 -21.69 -3.82
N PRO A 185 -1.45 -22.93 -3.32
CA PRO A 185 -1.13 -23.19 -1.93
C PRO A 185 0.23 -22.57 -1.55
N LYS A 186 0.29 -21.88 -0.41
CA LYS A 186 1.54 -21.28 0.09
C LYS A 186 2.59 -22.37 0.34
N GLY A 187 3.77 -22.23 -0.27
CA GLY A 187 4.88 -23.18 -0.12
C GLY A 187 4.89 -24.32 -1.15
N SER A 188 3.86 -24.49 -1.98
CA SER A 188 3.91 -25.36 -3.15
C SER A 188 4.45 -24.55 -4.34
N GLN A 189 5.76 -24.57 -4.53
CA GLN A 189 6.24 -24.29 -5.89
C GLN A 189 5.83 -25.50 -6.73
N SER A 190 4.97 -25.31 -7.72
CA SER A 190 4.70 -26.33 -8.74
C SER A 190 6.06 -26.76 -9.28
N GLN A 191 6.41 -28.04 -9.12
CA GLN A 191 7.68 -28.57 -9.65
C GLN A 191 7.72 -28.44 -11.18
N ASP A 192 6.57 -28.31 -11.82
CA ASP A 192 6.43 -28.11 -13.26
C ASP A 192 5.35 -27.03 -13.54
N PRO A 193 5.76 -25.82 -13.98
CA PRO A 193 4.85 -24.74 -14.36
C PRO A 193 3.91 -25.09 -15.53
N PHE A 194 4.18 -26.17 -16.26
CA PHE A 194 3.40 -26.61 -17.42
C PHE A 194 1.92 -26.80 -17.08
N TRP A 195 1.63 -27.49 -15.98
CA TRP A 195 0.25 -27.81 -15.60
C TRP A 195 -0.59 -26.57 -15.29
N ASP A 196 -0.05 -25.65 -14.49
CA ASP A 196 -0.74 -24.39 -14.15
C ASP A 196 -0.89 -23.49 -15.38
N THR A 197 0.13 -23.41 -16.23
CA THR A 197 0.06 -22.64 -17.48
C THR A 197 -0.98 -23.20 -18.43
N SER A 198 -1.01 -24.51 -18.60
CA SER A 198 -1.98 -25.17 -19.51
C SER A 198 -3.41 -25.09 -18.97
N ALA A 199 -3.59 -25.24 -17.65
CA ALA A 199 -4.89 -25.05 -16.99
C ALA A 199 -5.37 -23.59 -17.11
N SER A 200 -4.47 -22.61 -17.02
CA SER A 200 -4.82 -21.20 -17.22
C SER A 200 -5.24 -20.92 -18.67
N MET A 201 -4.63 -21.57 -19.67
CA MET A 201 -5.05 -21.45 -21.07
C MET A 201 -6.47 -21.97 -21.28
N LEU A 202 -6.81 -23.12 -20.69
CA LEU A 202 -8.18 -23.62 -20.75
C LEU A 202 -9.16 -22.64 -20.08
N LEU A 203 -8.85 -22.14 -18.88
CA LEU A 203 -9.70 -21.17 -18.22
C LEU A 203 -9.87 -19.88 -19.04
N LEU A 204 -8.79 -19.38 -19.65
CA LEU A 204 -8.86 -18.22 -20.55
C LEU A 204 -9.80 -18.48 -21.73
N ALA A 205 -9.74 -19.68 -22.35
CA ALA A 205 -10.65 -20.04 -23.43
C ALA A 205 -12.11 -19.98 -22.97
N LEU A 206 -12.44 -20.55 -21.80
CA LEU A 206 -13.79 -20.56 -21.25
C LEU A 206 -14.28 -19.15 -20.89
N VAL A 207 -13.45 -18.36 -20.19
CA VAL A 207 -13.83 -17.01 -19.77
C VAL A 207 -13.98 -16.08 -20.98
N PHE A 208 -13.10 -16.16 -21.98
CA PHE A 208 -13.25 -15.38 -23.22
C PHE A 208 -14.49 -15.79 -24.02
N TYR A 209 -14.83 -17.10 -24.05
CA TYR A 209 -16.07 -17.55 -24.68
C TYR A 209 -17.28 -16.94 -23.99
N LEU A 210 -17.37 -17.06 -22.66
CA LEU A 210 -18.49 -16.49 -21.89
C LEU A 210 -18.57 -14.97 -22.02
N HIS A 211 -17.45 -14.28 -21.99
CA HIS A 211 -17.43 -12.81 -22.05
C HIS A 211 -17.92 -12.27 -23.39
N TYR A 212 -17.65 -12.93 -24.52
CA TYR A 212 -17.99 -12.40 -25.85
C TYR A 212 -19.21 -13.06 -26.50
N GLU A 213 -19.50 -14.31 -26.19
CA GLU A 213 -20.53 -15.09 -26.92
C GLU A 213 -21.74 -15.44 -26.05
N ALA A 214 -21.61 -15.47 -24.71
CA ALA A 214 -22.70 -15.83 -23.82
C ALA A 214 -23.53 -14.62 -23.38
N PRO A 215 -24.85 -14.79 -23.11
CA PRO A 215 -25.66 -13.76 -22.50
C PRO A 215 -25.16 -13.40 -21.10
N GLU A 216 -25.45 -12.17 -20.61
CA GLU A 216 -24.94 -11.66 -19.34
C GLU A 216 -25.25 -12.56 -18.14
N GLU A 217 -26.40 -13.23 -18.12
CA GLU A 217 -26.82 -14.13 -17.04
C GLU A 217 -25.92 -15.37 -16.94
N GLU A 218 -25.26 -15.76 -18.03
CA GLU A 218 -24.37 -16.91 -18.10
C GLU A 218 -22.90 -16.53 -17.87
N GLN A 219 -22.57 -15.24 -17.83
CA GLN A 219 -21.21 -14.74 -17.60
C GLN A 219 -20.86 -14.80 -16.11
N ASN A 220 -20.54 -15.99 -15.61
CA ASN A 220 -20.19 -16.24 -14.21
C ASN A 220 -19.36 -17.54 -14.03
N PHE A 221 -18.81 -17.75 -12.84
CA PHE A 221 -18.02 -18.95 -12.55
C PHE A 221 -18.84 -20.23 -12.47
N ALA A 222 -20.15 -20.17 -12.18
CA ALA A 222 -20.99 -21.37 -12.21
C ALA A 222 -21.05 -21.93 -13.64
N MET A 223 -21.19 -21.06 -14.65
CA MET A 223 -21.18 -21.47 -16.05
C MET A 223 -19.79 -21.97 -16.49
N VAL A 224 -18.69 -21.38 -16.01
CA VAL A 224 -17.34 -21.92 -16.25
C VAL A 224 -17.25 -23.38 -15.76
N MET A 225 -17.83 -23.68 -14.60
CA MET A 225 -17.85 -25.04 -14.05
C MET A 225 -18.70 -25.99 -14.89
N GLU A 226 -19.84 -25.53 -15.41
CA GLU A 226 -20.66 -26.33 -16.33
C GLU A 226 -19.93 -26.63 -17.65
N MET A 227 -19.30 -25.62 -18.25
CA MET A 227 -18.49 -25.82 -19.46
C MET A 227 -17.33 -26.78 -19.21
N LEU A 228 -16.67 -26.71 -18.06
CA LEU A 228 -15.59 -27.63 -17.70
C LEU A 228 -16.10 -29.06 -17.55
N ARG A 229 -17.29 -29.28 -16.98
CA ARG A 229 -17.93 -30.59 -16.90
C ARG A 229 -18.34 -31.09 -18.27
N ALA A 230 -18.89 -30.23 -19.13
CA ALA A 230 -19.26 -30.59 -20.50
C ALA A 230 -18.07 -31.03 -21.37
N GLY A 231 -16.86 -30.50 -21.02
CA GLY A 231 -15.61 -30.91 -21.68
C GLY A 231 -14.91 -32.10 -21.03
N SER A 232 -15.50 -32.77 -20.01
CA SER A 232 -14.83 -33.84 -19.28
C SER A 232 -14.57 -35.08 -20.17
N ILE A 233 -13.32 -35.54 -20.15
CA ILE A 233 -12.89 -36.74 -20.86
C ILE A 233 -13.13 -37.94 -19.94
N GLU A 234 -14.22 -38.67 -20.17
CA GLU A 234 -14.58 -39.84 -19.36
C GLU A 234 -13.72 -41.05 -19.69
N ASP A 235 -13.54 -41.34 -21.00
CA ASP A 235 -12.74 -42.46 -21.49
C ASP A 235 -11.59 -41.96 -22.41
N GLU A 236 -10.37 -42.43 -22.16
CA GLU A 236 -9.19 -42.05 -22.95
C GLU A 236 -9.23 -42.65 -24.38
N GLU A 237 -10.06 -43.68 -24.60
CA GLU A 237 -10.25 -44.36 -25.92
C GLU A 237 -11.41 -43.73 -26.71
N ASP A 238 -12.25 -42.91 -26.08
CA ASP A 238 -13.37 -42.27 -26.77
C ASP A 238 -12.88 -41.07 -27.62
N THR A 239 -12.96 -41.20 -28.90
CA THR A 239 -12.56 -40.18 -29.89
C THR A 239 -13.71 -39.24 -30.30
N ARG A 240 -14.89 -39.37 -29.70
CA ARG A 240 -16.01 -38.48 -30.00
C ARG A 240 -15.76 -37.10 -29.44
N PRO A 241 -16.14 -36.03 -30.15
CA PRO A 241 -16.03 -34.68 -29.62
C PRO A 241 -16.93 -34.52 -28.39
N SER A 242 -16.41 -33.88 -27.35
CA SER A 242 -17.23 -33.48 -26.18
C SER A 242 -18.19 -32.34 -26.54
N PRO A 243 -19.26 -32.13 -25.78
CA PRO A 243 -20.12 -30.95 -25.97
C PRO A 243 -19.35 -29.62 -25.97
N LEU A 244 -18.26 -29.55 -25.25
CA LEU A 244 -17.38 -28.39 -25.28
C LEU A 244 -16.62 -28.25 -26.60
N ASP A 245 -16.15 -29.36 -27.17
CA ASP A 245 -15.52 -29.36 -28.49
C ASP A 245 -16.48 -28.93 -29.60
N GLU A 246 -17.74 -29.37 -29.53
CA GLU A 246 -18.80 -28.97 -30.47
C GLU A 246 -19.05 -27.47 -30.38
N LEU A 247 -19.13 -26.93 -29.17
CA LEU A 247 -19.33 -25.49 -28.93
C LEU A 247 -18.19 -24.64 -29.52
N PHE A 248 -16.94 -25.06 -29.35
CA PHE A 248 -15.81 -24.37 -29.95
C PHE A 248 -15.69 -24.58 -31.46
N ALA A 249 -16.14 -25.72 -32.00
CA ALA A 249 -16.22 -25.94 -33.42
C ALA A 249 -17.28 -25.04 -34.09
N GLU A 250 -18.43 -24.81 -33.45
CA GLU A 250 -19.44 -23.84 -33.90
C GLU A 250 -18.87 -22.40 -33.90
N LEU A 251 -18.15 -22.04 -32.86
CA LEU A 251 -17.48 -20.73 -32.78
C LEU A 251 -16.44 -20.58 -33.91
N GLU A 252 -15.70 -21.62 -34.22
CA GLU A 252 -14.71 -21.62 -35.31
C GLU A 252 -15.37 -21.40 -36.69
N MET A 253 -16.52 -22.01 -36.93
CA MET A 253 -17.29 -21.78 -38.16
C MET A 253 -17.83 -20.33 -38.23
N LYS A 254 -18.20 -19.74 -37.09
CA LYS A 254 -18.74 -18.37 -36.99
C LYS A 254 -17.66 -17.31 -37.07
N ASN A 255 -16.56 -17.48 -36.34
CA ASN A 255 -15.44 -16.51 -36.23
C ASN A 255 -14.11 -17.26 -36.02
N PRO A 256 -13.39 -17.66 -37.09
CA PRO A 256 -12.15 -18.44 -37.00
C PRO A 256 -11.00 -17.75 -36.23
N ASP A 257 -11.03 -16.42 -36.11
CA ASP A 257 -9.99 -15.61 -35.46
C ASP A 257 -10.32 -15.24 -34.01
N HIS A 258 -11.44 -15.77 -33.49
CA HIS A 258 -11.88 -15.45 -32.13
C HIS A 258 -10.80 -15.77 -31.08
N ILE A 259 -10.62 -14.86 -30.10
CA ILE A 259 -9.56 -14.99 -29.09
C ILE A 259 -9.71 -16.29 -28.27
N ALA A 260 -10.93 -16.68 -27.91
CA ALA A 260 -11.20 -17.91 -27.16
C ALA A 260 -10.68 -19.15 -27.90
N LEU A 261 -10.82 -19.19 -29.24
CA LEU A 261 -10.29 -20.30 -30.07
C LEU A 261 -8.77 -20.39 -30.01
N LYS A 262 -8.04 -19.28 -29.97
CA LYS A 262 -6.59 -19.28 -29.88
C LYS A 262 -6.12 -20.04 -28.64
N TYR A 263 -6.77 -19.74 -27.49
CA TYR A 263 -6.46 -20.41 -26.23
C TYR A 263 -6.96 -21.87 -26.21
N TYR A 264 -8.15 -22.13 -26.77
CA TYR A 264 -8.70 -23.49 -26.83
C TYR A 264 -7.83 -24.42 -27.70
N ARG A 265 -7.43 -23.97 -28.89
CA ARG A 265 -6.52 -24.73 -29.78
C ARG A 265 -5.18 -25.00 -29.10
N SER A 266 -4.63 -24.02 -28.34
CA SER A 266 -3.38 -24.22 -27.61
C SER A 266 -3.53 -25.29 -26.53
N TYR A 267 -4.63 -25.29 -25.78
CA TYR A 267 -4.97 -26.34 -24.83
C TYR A 267 -5.18 -27.70 -25.57
N HIS A 268 -6.01 -27.73 -26.59
CA HIS A 268 -6.46 -28.95 -27.28
C HIS A 268 -5.36 -29.63 -28.15
N SER A 269 -4.21 -28.99 -28.33
CA SER A 269 -3.07 -29.57 -29.07
C SER A 269 -2.38 -30.74 -28.36
N GLY A 270 -2.71 -31.00 -27.09
CA GLY A 270 -2.15 -32.09 -26.29
C GLY A 270 -2.77 -33.45 -26.56
N ALA A 271 -2.09 -34.54 -26.13
CA ALA A 271 -2.67 -35.86 -26.13
C ALA A 271 -3.82 -35.98 -25.11
N ALA A 272 -4.82 -36.84 -25.36
CA ALA A 272 -6.01 -36.98 -24.51
C ALA A 272 -5.71 -37.15 -23.01
N LYS A 273 -4.72 -37.97 -22.66
CA LYS A 273 -4.26 -38.15 -21.27
C LYS A 273 -3.73 -36.84 -20.65
N THR A 274 -3.04 -36.03 -21.44
CA THR A 274 -2.53 -34.71 -20.99
C THR A 274 -3.69 -33.74 -20.79
N LEU A 275 -4.66 -33.71 -21.71
CA LEU A 275 -5.85 -32.89 -21.62
C LEU A 275 -6.67 -33.18 -20.35
N LYS A 276 -6.87 -34.47 -20.06
CA LYS A 276 -7.53 -34.91 -18.82
C LYS A 276 -6.82 -34.43 -17.57
N SER A 277 -5.48 -34.51 -17.54
CA SER A 277 -4.70 -34.01 -16.43
C SER A 277 -4.79 -32.48 -16.27
N ILE A 278 -4.85 -31.73 -17.38
CA ILE A 278 -5.04 -30.28 -17.38
C ILE A 278 -6.44 -29.91 -16.83
N GLN A 279 -7.49 -30.65 -17.27
CA GLN A 279 -8.84 -30.46 -16.75
C GLN A 279 -8.94 -30.72 -15.24
N ILE A 280 -8.30 -31.80 -14.77
CA ILE A 280 -8.24 -32.09 -13.32
C ILE A 280 -7.52 -30.99 -12.57
N THR A 281 -6.44 -30.45 -13.12
CA THR A 281 -5.71 -29.33 -12.51
C THR A 281 -6.59 -28.07 -12.41
N LEU A 282 -7.31 -27.73 -13.48
CA LEU A 282 -8.24 -26.60 -13.47
C LEU A 282 -9.40 -26.84 -12.51
N ALA A 283 -10.01 -28.03 -12.53
CA ALA A 283 -11.09 -28.38 -11.60
C ALA A 283 -10.67 -28.26 -10.14
N ALA A 284 -9.43 -28.67 -9.81
CA ALA A 284 -8.87 -28.50 -8.47
C ALA A 284 -8.69 -27.04 -8.07
N ARG A 285 -8.33 -26.14 -9.02
CA ARG A 285 -8.24 -24.71 -8.77
C ARG A 285 -9.60 -24.05 -8.53
N LEU A 286 -10.63 -24.56 -9.18
CA LEU A 286 -12.00 -24.05 -9.14
C LEU A 286 -12.92 -24.84 -8.20
N GLU A 287 -12.41 -25.84 -7.45
CA GLU A 287 -13.22 -26.76 -6.64
C GLU A 287 -14.21 -26.04 -5.71
N LYS A 288 -13.84 -24.89 -5.19
CA LYS A 288 -14.66 -24.11 -4.24
C LYS A 288 -15.93 -23.56 -4.87
N PHE A 289 -15.93 -23.32 -6.17
CA PHE A 289 -17.14 -22.92 -6.90
C PHE A 289 -18.17 -24.04 -7.06
N ASN A 290 -17.86 -25.27 -6.62
CA ASN A 290 -18.86 -26.34 -6.46
C ASN A 290 -19.75 -26.14 -5.23
N LEU A 291 -19.36 -25.27 -4.28
CA LEU A 291 -20.19 -24.93 -3.15
C LEU A 291 -21.33 -24.02 -3.60
N GLU A 292 -22.57 -24.44 -3.35
CA GLU A 292 -23.77 -23.71 -3.75
C GLU A 292 -23.78 -22.24 -3.24
N SER A 293 -23.29 -22.05 -2.00
CA SER A 293 -23.18 -20.71 -1.41
C SER A 293 -22.23 -19.79 -2.18
N LEU A 294 -21.07 -20.29 -2.61
CA LEU A 294 -20.12 -19.50 -3.39
C LEU A 294 -20.58 -19.31 -4.84
N ALA A 295 -21.14 -20.36 -5.46
CA ALA A 295 -21.70 -20.27 -6.80
C ALA A 295 -22.79 -19.19 -6.86
N SER A 296 -23.75 -19.22 -5.91
CA SER A 296 -24.81 -18.21 -5.80
C SER A 296 -24.26 -16.81 -5.55
N LEU A 297 -23.27 -16.66 -4.66
CA LEU A 297 -22.61 -15.40 -4.35
C LEU A 297 -21.96 -14.73 -5.57
N THR A 298 -21.51 -15.54 -6.55
CA THR A 298 -20.75 -15.06 -7.72
C THR A 298 -21.54 -15.07 -9.02
N THR A 299 -22.86 -15.33 -8.98
CA THR A 299 -23.72 -15.38 -10.16
C THR A 299 -24.17 -13.99 -10.62
N THR A 300 -24.53 -13.12 -9.70
CA THR A 300 -24.98 -11.74 -9.97
C THR A 300 -24.09 -10.74 -9.28
N ASP A 301 -24.24 -9.43 -9.60
CA ASP A 301 -23.46 -8.36 -8.96
C ASP A 301 -24.37 -7.35 -8.27
N GLU A 302 -24.08 -7.06 -7.00
CA GLU A 302 -24.74 -6.05 -6.20
C GLU A 302 -23.74 -5.03 -5.62
N LEU A 303 -22.42 -5.22 -5.91
CA LEU A 303 -21.38 -4.37 -5.35
C LEU A 303 -21.18 -3.06 -6.13
N ASP A 304 -21.49 -3.00 -7.43
CA ASP A 304 -21.39 -1.80 -8.26
C ASP A 304 -20.12 -1.00 -7.98
N LEU A 305 -18.95 -1.61 -8.22
CA LEU A 305 -17.65 -1.09 -7.84
C LEU A 305 -17.33 0.33 -8.35
N PRO A 306 -17.72 0.71 -9.60
CA PRO A 306 -17.45 2.06 -10.09
C PRO A 306 -18.08 3.16 -9.25
N SER A 307 -19.25 2.91 -8.66
CA SER A 307 -19.98 3.92 -7.87
C SER A 307 -19.29 4.38 -6.59
N LEU A 308 -18.27 3.63 -6.10
CA LEU A 308 -17.49 4.02 -4.91
C LEU A 308 -16.79 5.37 -5.10
N GLY A 309 -16.40 5.71 -6.33
CA GLY A 309 -15.78 6.98 -6.67
C GLY A 309 -16.75 8.13 -6.93
N GLU A 310 -18.05 7.87 -7.01
CA GLU A 310 -19.09 8.82 -7.41
C GLU A 310 -20.01 9.23 -6.26
N LYS A 311 -20.32 8.31 -5.38
CA LYS A 311 -21.19 8.52 -4.21
C LYS A 311 -20.54 7.97 -2.94
N LYS A 312 -21.08 8.31 -1.77
CA LYS A 312 -20.59 7.79 -0.50
C LYS A 312 -21.01 6.32 -0.32
N VAL A 313 -20.07 5.42 -0.52
CA VAL A 313 -20.23 3.98 -0.31
C VAL A 313 -19.26 3.50 0.75
N ALA A 314 -19.70 2.58 1.58
CA ALA A 314 -18.85 1.82 2.49
C ALA A 314 -18.96 0.33 2.14
N LEU A 315 -17.94 -0.19 1.46
CA LEU A 315 -17.85 -1.59 1.09
C LEU A 315 -17.04 -2.35 2.14
N PHE A 316 -17.68 -3.30 2.80
CA PHE A 316 -17.05 -4.19 3.77
C PHE A 316 -16.77 -5.56 3.13
N ALA A 317 -15.53 -6.02 3.23
CA ALA A 317 -15.13 -7.39 2.93
C ALA A 317 -14.90 -8.12 4.27
N LEU A 318 -15.85 -8.96 4.65
CA LEU A 318 -15.75 -9.77 5.87
C LEU A 318 -15.06 -11.08 5.56
N ILE A 319 -13.95 -11.35 6.24
CA ILE A 319 -13.19 -12.58 6.09
C ILE A 319 -13.08 -13.31 7.44
N PRO A 320 -13.06 -14.65 7.46
CA PRO A 320 -12.76 -15.39 8.68
C PRO A 320 -11.31 -15.11 9.13
N ASP A 321 -11.09 -14.97 10.43
CA ASP A 321 -9.75 -14.76 11.00
C ASP A 321 -8.89 -16.03 11.07
N ASN A 322 -9.53 -17.19 11.04
CA ASN A 322 -8.92 -18.52 11.19
C ASN A 322 -8.95 -19.37 9.91
N ASP A 323 -9.58 -18.90 8.83
CA ASP A 323 -9.69 -19.60 7.55
C ASP A 323 -9.46 -18.64 6.38
N SER A 324 -8.47 -18.93 5.54
CA SER A 324 -8.16 -18.16 4.35
C SER A 324 -8.70 -18.76 3.05
N SER A 325 -9.55 -19.80 3.15
CA SER A 325 -9.99 -20.59 2.00
C SER A 325 -10.68 -19.79 0.91
N PHE A 326 -11.42 -18.75 1.27
CA PHE A 326 -12.16 -17.90 0.34
C PHE A 326 -11.53 -16.52 0.11
N ASN A 327 -10.37 -16.24 0.70
CA ASN A 327 -9.71 -14.93 0.59
C ASN A 327 -9.26 -14.61 -0.86
N PHE A 328 -9.20 -15.61 -1.74
CA PHE A 328 -8.95 -15.41 -3.16
C PHE A 328 -10.00 -14.49 -3.82
N LEU A 329 -11.26 -14.58 -3.39
CA LEU A 329 -12.32 -13.74 -3.92
C LEU A 329 -12.12 -12.26 -3.54
N VAL A 330 -11.66 -11.99 -2.32
CA VAL A 330 -11.28 -10.64 -1.90
C VAL A 330 -10.07 -10.13 -2.68
N SER A 331 -9.13 -11.02 -3.02
CA SER A 331 -7.97 -10.66 -3.85
C SER A 331 -8.38 -10.21 -5.25
N ILE A 332 -9.36 -10.91 -5.85
CA ILE A 332 -9.97 -10.53 -7.14
C ILE A 332 -10.69 -9.19 -6.98
N LEU A 333 -11.51 -9.05 -5.94
CA LEU A 333 -12.25 -7.82 -5.64
C LEU A 333 -11.32 -6.60 -5.55
N TYR A 334 -10.22 -6.68 -4.80
CA TYR A 334 -9.27 -5.56 -4.71
C TYR A 334 -8.61 -5.23 -6.04
N THR A 335 -8.24 -6.25 -6.82
CA THR A 335 -7.68 -6.03 -8.15
C THR A 335 -8.66 -5.27 -9.03
N GLN A 336 -9.92 -5.70 -9.07
CA GLN A 336 -10.96 -5.05 -9.87
C GLN A 336 -11.34 -3.67 -9.33
N LEU A 337 -11.37 -3.47 -7.99
CA LEU A 337 -11.58 -2.15 -7.40
C LEU A 337 -10.53 -1.14 -7.88
N PHE A 338 -9.24 -1.48 -7.81
CA PHE A 338 -8.20 -0.57 -8.29
C PHE A 338 -8.35 -0.30 -9.79
N GLN A 339 -8.67 -1.31 -10.60
CA GLN A 339 -8.89 -1.15 -12.03
C GLN A 339 -10.06 -0.21 -12.32
N GLN A 340 -11.22 -0.45 -11.71
CA GLN A 340 -12.43 0.33 -11.95
C GLN A 340 -12.29 1.79 -11.45
N LEU A 341 -11.73 1.99 -10.25
CA LEU A 341 -11.52 3.33 -9.69
C LEU A 341 -10.48 4.14 -10.49
N PHE A 342 -9.41 3.49 -10.96
CA PHE A 342 -8.39 4.18 -11.77
C PHE A 342 -8.92 4.50 -13.16
N TYR A 343 -9.65 3.56 -13.77
CA TYR A 343 -10.32 3.82 -15.05
C TYR A 343 -11.30 4.98 -14.95
N ALA A 344 -12.16 4.98 -13.93
CA ALA A 344 -13.10 6.06 -13.69
C ALA A 344 -12.40 7.42 -13.47
N ALA A 345 -11.34 7.45 -12.65
CA ALA A 345 -10.57 8.66 -12.42
C ALA A 345 -9.94 9.21 -13.71
N ASP A 346 -9.28 8.34 -14.49
CA ASP A 346 -8.48 8.76 -15.64
C ASP A 346 -9.33 9.08 -16.87
N HIS A 347 -10.40 8.31 -17.15
CA HIS A 347 -11.17 8.39 -18.39
C HIS A 347 -12.52 9.08 -18.23
N ILE A 348 -13.14 9.03 -17.04
CA ILE A 348 -14.47 9.61 -16.81
C ILE A 348 -14.37 10.97 -16.11
N HIS A 349 -13.50 11.08 -15.08
CA HIS A 349 -13.48 12.23 -14.15
C HIS A 349 -12.25 13.15 -14.31
N GLY A 350 -11.50 13.07 -15.41
CA GLY A 350 -10.41 14.00 -15.72
C GLY A 350 -9.22 13.92 -14.76
N GLY A 351 -8.92 12.76 -14.21
CA GLY A 351 -7.73 12.44 -13.44
C GLY A 351 -7.92 12.30 -11.92
N SER A 352 -9.13 12.52 -11.38
CA SER A 352 -9.41 12.34 -9.95
C SER A 352 -10.89 12.04 -9.71
N LEU A 353 -11.16 11.10 -8.82
CA LEU A 353 -12.51 10.74 -8.43
C LEU A 353 -13.25 11.91 -7.76
N PRO A 354 -14.56 12.10 -8.03
CA PRO A 354 -15.42 13.08 -7.36
C PRO A 354 -15.49 12.86 -5.84
N VAL A 355 -15.63 11.60 -5.42
CA VAL A 355 -15.59 11.20 -4.01
C VAL A 355 -14.31 10.41 -3.78
N PRO A 356 -13.39 10.88 -2.91
CA PRO A 356 -12.19 10.13 -2.58
C PRO A 356 -12.52 8.78 -1.95
N VAL A 357 -11.71 7.76 -2.27
CA VAL A 357 -11.88 6.40 -1.73
C VAL A 357 -10.72 6.04 -0.83
N HIS A 358 -11.02 5.61 0.39
CA HIS A 358 -10.02 5.19 1.37
C HIS A 358 -10.14 3.70 1.70
N PHE A 359 -9.06 2.95 1.44
CA PHE A 359 -8.97 1.54 1.78
C PHE A 359 -8.43 1.37 3.21
N LEU A 360 -9.23 0.76 4.08
CA LEU A 360 -8.84 0.34 5.42
C LEU A 360 -8.60 -1.16 5.41
N MET A 361 -7.34 -1.57 5.31
CA MET A 361 -6.95 -2.98 5.20
C MET A 361 -6.51 -3.51 6.57
N ASP A 362 -7.49 -3.81 7.45
CA ASP A 362 -7.19 -4.47 8.72
C ASP A 362 -6.80 -5.94 8.48
N GLU A 363 -5.76 -6.41 9.16
CA GLU A 363 -5.16 -7.72 8.89
C GLU A 363 -4.70 -7.91 7.41
N PHE A 364 -4.05 -6.89 6.86
CA PHE A 364 -3.56 -6.84 5.46
C PHE A 364 -2.88 -8.13 4.99
N ALA A 365 -2.20 -8.84 5.89
CA ALA A 365 -1.48 -10.07 5.57
C ALA A 365 -2.37 -11.25 5.17
N ASN A 366 -3.67 -11.16 5.38
CA ASN A 366 -4.61 -12.25 5.08
C ASN A 366 -5.10 -12.26 3.64
N VAL A 367 -4.81 -11.24 2.85
CA VAL A 367 -5.25 -11.12 1.46
C VAL A 367 -4.06 -11.03 0.52
N SER A 368 -4.10 -11.79 -0.57
CA SER A 368 -3.11 -11.69 -1.64
C SER A 368 -3.46 -10.49 -2.54
N LEU A 369 -2.53 -9.59 -2.71
CA LEU A 369 -2.67 -8.41 -3.58
C LEU A 369 -1.88 -8.60 -4.88
N PRO A 370 -2.13 -7.76 -5.91
CA PRO A 370 -1.34 -7.77 -7.13
C PRO A 370 0.16 -7.60 -6.86
N ASP A 371 1.02 -8.25 -7.66
CA ASP A 371 2.49 -8.13 -7.51
C ASP A 371 2.98 -6.69 -7.66
N ASP A 372 2.29 -5.89 -8.48
CA ASP A 372 2.58 -4.48 -8.71
C ASP A 372 1.90 -3.54 -7.68
N PHE A 373 1.57 -4.02 -6.49
CA PHE A 373 0.88 -3.21 -5.48
C PHE A 373 1.67 -1.96 -5.07
N ASP A 374 2.99 -2.03 -5.06
CA ASP A 374 3.86 -0.87 -4.83
C ASP A 374 3.71 0.20 -5.92
N LYS A 375 3.54 -0.19 -7.19
CA LYS A 375 3.26 0.71 -8.29
C LYS A 375 1.85 1.33 -8.16
N ILE A 376 0.87 0.51 -7.79
CA ILE A 376 -0.50 0.95 -7.52
C ILE A 376 -0.49 2.05 -6.44
N LEU A 377 0.22 1.84 -5.32
CA LEU A 377 0.38 2.83 -4.24
C LEU A 377 0.96 4.16 -4.73
N SER A 378 1.94 4.10 -5.62
CA SER A 378 2.63 5.30 -6.12
C SER A 378 1.72 6.25 -6.93
N VAL A 379 0.69 5.70 -7.57
CA VAL A 379 -0.22 6.45 -8.46
C VAL A 379 -1.59 6.79 -7.86
N MET A 380 -1.91 6.28 -6.67
CA MET A 380 -3.21 6.46 -6.00
C MET A 380 -3.53 7.92 -5.69
N ARG A 381 -2.55 8.69 -5.20
CA ARG A 381 -2.78 10.05 -4.69
C ARG A 381 -3.44 10.98 -5.71
N SER A 382 -2.99 10.97 -6.97
CA SER A 382 -3.54 11.84 -8.01
C SER A 382 -5.01 11.54 -8.31
N ARG A 383 -5.41 10.28 -8.16
CA ARG A 383 -6.74 9.77 -8.47
C ARG A 383 -7.75 9.91 -7.32
N GLY A 384 -7.32 10.42 -6.17
CA GLY A 384 -8.19 10.53 -4.99
C GLY A 384 -8.37 9.21 -4.24
N VAL A 385 -7.46 8.26 -4.44
CA VAL A 385 -7.44 6.98 -3.73
C VAL A 385 -6.34 6.97 -2.69
N SER A 386 -6.57 6.37 -1.54
CA SER A 386 -5.58 6.22 -0.46
C SER A 386 -5.79 4.91 0.31
N VAL A 387 -4.76 4.47 1.03
CA VAL A 387 -4.80 3.21 1.77
C VAL A 387 -4.22 3.34 3.17
N SER A 388 -4.80 2.63 4.11
CA SER A 388 -4.19 2.31 5.40
C SER A 388 -3.86 0.82 5.43
N ILE A 389 -2.57 0.51 5.37
CA ILE A 389 -2.03 -0.84 5.49
C ILE A 389 -1.82 -1.13 6.96
N ILE A 390 -2.55 -2.10 7.51
CA ILE A 390 -2.54 -2.39 8.94
C ILE A 390 -1.96 -3.78 9.17
N LEU A 391 -0.87 -3.83 9.92
CA LEU A 391 -0.04 -5.01 10.14
C LEU A 391 0.21 -5.24 11.64
N GLN A 392 0.50 -6.47 12.02
CA GLN A 392 0.97 -6.77 13.36
C GLN A 392 2.45 -6.45 13.53
N ASN A 393 3.26 -6.68 12.48
CA ASN A 393 4.69 -6.39 12.44
C ASN A 393 5.17 -6.29 10.98
N LEU A 394 6.36 -5.74 10.77
CA LEU A 394 6.95 -5.60 9.43
C LEU A 394 7.37 -6.94 8.81
N ALA A 395 7.59 -7.99 9.60
CA ALA A 395 7.94 -9.30 9.06
C ALA A 395 6.81 -9.86 8.19
N GLN A 396 5.53 -9.55 8.50
CA GLN A 396 4.39 -9.90 7.65
C GLN A 396 4.50 -9.28 6.26
N LEU A 397 4.84 -7.98 6.18
CA LEU A 397 5.00 -7.28 4.91
C LEU A 397 6.17 -7.84 4.11
N LYS A 398 7.30 -8.12 4.78
CA LYS A 398 8.49 -8.72 4.16
C LYS A 398 8.22 -10.13 3.62
N ALA A 399 7.40 -10.92 4.30
CA ALA A 399 7.01 -12.24 3.84
C ALA A 399 6.08 -12.21 2.61
N LEU A 400 5.22 -11.18 2.50
CA LEU A 400 4.31 -11.01 1.35
C LEU A 400 5.00 -10.42 0.13
N PHE A 401 5.94 -9.49 0.34
CA PHE A 401 6.57 -8.68 -0.71
C PHE A 401 8.09 -8.64 -0.49
N GLU A 402 8.77 -9.77 -0.65
CA GLU A 402 10.21 -9.95 -0.36
C GLU A 402 11.10 -8.84 -0.93
N LYS A 403 10.83 -8.39 -2.15
CA LYS A 403 11.63 -7.38 -2.87
C LYS A 403 11.01 -5.99 -2.86
N GLN A 404 9.68 -5.88 -2.70
CA GLN A 404 8.93 -4.62 -2.85
C GLN A 404 8.53 -3.99 -1.50
N TRP A 405 8.77 -4.65 -0.37
CA TRP A 405 8.31 -4.16 0.94
C TRP A 405 8.85 -2.76 1.27
N GLU A 406 10.09 -2.44 0.93
CA GLU A 406 10.66 -1.10 1.13
C GLU A 406 9.98 -0.04 0.26
N SER A 407 9.66 -0.40 -1.00
CA SER A 407 8.89 0.45 -1.90
C SER A 407 7.50 0.72 -1.36
N ILE A 408 6.83 -0.29 -0.80
CA ILE A 408 5.50 -0.15 -0.17
C ILE A 408 5.57 0.81 1.02
N VAL A 409 6.52 0.61 1.92
CA VAL A 409 6.73 1.52 3.08
C VAL A 409 7.07 2.93 2.61
N GLY A 410 7.94 3.07 1.61
CA GLY A 410 8.33 4.35 1.01
C GLY A 410 7.18 5.10 0.34
N ASN A 411 6.15 4.39 -0.10
CA ASN A 411 4.92 4.97 -0.66
C ASN A 411 3.86 5.32 0.40
N CYS A 412 4.16 5.14 1.69
CA CYS A 412 3.34 5.57 2.82
C CYS A 412 3.99 6.77 3.49
N ASP A 413 3.42 7.96 3.32
CA ASP A 413 3.97 9.19 3.94
C ASP A 413 3.83 9.20 5.47
N GLU A 414 2.94 8.39 6.02
CA GLU A 414 2.71 8.21 7.44
C GLU A 414 3.02 6.78 7.88
N PHE A 415 3.87 6.67 8.91
CA PHE A 415 4.13 5.42 9.60
C PHE A 415 3.67 5.58 11.06
N LEU A 416 2.64 4.81 11.44
CA LEU A 416 2.10 4.78 12.80
C LEU A 416 2.51 3.48 13.48
N TYR A 417 3.33 3.59 14.51
CA TYR A 417 3.74 2.45 15.33
C TYR A 417 3.03 2.48 16.70
N LEU A 418 2.34 1.40 17.01
CA LEU A 418 1.52 1.25 18.22
C LEU A 418 2.11 0.23 19.22
N GLY A 419 3.40 -0.05 19.11
CA GLY A 419 4.06 -1.06 19.95
C GLY A 419 3.97 -2.48 19.37
N GLY A 420 4.71 -3.39 19.97
CA GLY A 420 4.80 -4.79 19.54
C GLY A 420 6.06 -5.46 20.07
N ASN A 421 6.25 -6.75 19.82
CA ASN A 421 7.36 -7.55 20.36
C ASN A 421 8.32 -8.12 19.28
N GLU A 422 8.21 -7.66 18.03
CA GLU A 422 9.01 -8.21 16.92
C GLU A 422 10.28 -7.37 16.71
N GLN A 423 11.44 -8.03 16.82
CA GLN A 423 12.76 -7.38 16.88
C GLN A 423 13.11 -6.60 15.61
N SER A 424 12.78 -7.12 14.41
CA SER A 424 13.14 -6.41 13.17
C SER A 424 12.35 -5.14 12.99
N THR A 425 11.12 -5.08 13.50
CA THR A 425 10.30 -3.86 13.55
C THR A 425 10.88 -2.84 14.52
N HIS A 426 11.31 -3.24 15.72
CA HIS A 426 11.94 -2.32 16.67
C HIS A 426 13.20 -1.67 16.08
N LYS A 427 14.05 -2.49 15.44
CA LYS A 427 15.25 -2.00 14.77
C LYS A 427 14.91 -1.01 13.67
N TYR A 428 13.93 -1.33 12.83
CA TYR A 428 13.50 -0.46 11.74
C TYR A 428 12.94 0.87 12.26
N VAL A 429 12.10 0.86 13.30
CA VAL A 429 11.53 2.09 13.91
C VAL A 429 12.64 2.96 14.49
N SER A 430 13.61 2.37 15.20
CA SER A 430 14.76 3.07 15.74
C SER A 430 15.60 3.75 14.65
N GLU A 431 15.88 3.03 13.57
CA GLU A 431 16.62 3.55 12.41
C GLU A 431 15.85 4.67 11.69
N LEU A 432 14.54 4.54 11.56
CA LEU A 432 13.66 5.53 10.92
C LEU A 432 13.60 6.84 11.72
N LEU A 433 13.61 6.76 13.05
CA LEU A 433 13.63 7.95 13.93
C LEU A 433 14.98 8.67 13.85
N GLY A 434 16.07 7.96 13.54
CA GLY A 434 17.40 8.52 13.38
C GLY A 434 18.13 8.79 14.71
N LYS A 435 19.25 9.53 14.60
CA LYS A 435 20.14 9.85 15.75
C LYS A 435 20.03 11.30 16.15
N GLU A 436 20.15 11.53 17.44
CA GLU A 436 20.38 12.86 18.05
C GLU A 436 21.81 12.99 18.53
N THR A 437 22.29 14.22 18.64
CA THR A 437 23.57 14.56 19.24
C THR A 437 23.36 14.85 20.72
N ILE A 438 24.03 14.11 21.59
CA ILE A 438 23.97 14.29 23.03
C ILE A 438 25.32 14.68 23.62
N ASP A 439 25.31 15.50 24.68
CA ASP A 439 26.49 15.82 25.46
C ASP A 439 26.69 14.72 26.53
N THR A 440 27.78 13.97 26.42
CA THR A 440 28.18 12.96 27.43
C THR A 440 29.31 13.47 28.26
N ASN A 441 29.08 13.63 29.57
CA ASN A 441 30.11 14.02 30.51
C ASN A 441 30.61 12.79 31.26
N THR A 442 31.89 12.45 31.08
CA THR A 442 32.53 11.41 31.89
C THR A 442 33.28 12.06 33.05
N TYR A 443 32.97 11.64 34.28
CA TYR A 443 33.61 12.10 35.49
C TYR A 443 34.66 11.06 35.96
N GLY A 444 35.92 11.42 35.91
CA GLY A 444 37.00 10.61 36.47
C GLY A 444 37.40 11.14 37.85
N LYS A 445 37.27 10.32 38.92
CA LYS A 445 37.79 10.60 40.25
C LYS A 445 38.87 9.62 40.59
N SER A 446 40.11 10.08 40.66
CA SER A 446 41.21 9.24 41.19
C SER A 446 41.35 9.44 42.70
N SER A 447 41.29 8.37 43.47
CA SER A 447 41.48 8.37 44.92
C SER A 447 42.95 8.06 45.26
N GLY A 448 43.77 9.14 45.37
CA GLY A 448 45.16 9.10 45.79
C GLY A 448 45.54 10.38 46.54
N ARG A 449 46.73 10.40 47.12
CA ARG A 449 47.23 11.53 47.98
C ARG A 449 47.25 12.90 47.28
N SER A 450 47.07 12.99 45.97
CA SER A 450 46.72 14.19 45.17
C SER A 450 45.54 13.87 44.26
N GLY A 451 44.30 13.90 44.79
CA GLY A 451 43.12 13.62 44.05
C GLY A 451 42.93 14.58 42.89
N ASN A 452 42.96 14.08 41.66
CA ASN A 452 42.69 14.85 40.46
C ASN A 452 41.23 14.64 40.02
N TYR A 453 40.51 15.70 39.82
CA TYR A 453 39.15 15.69 39.28
C TYR A 453 39.24 16.07 37.78
N SER A 454 38.96 15.17 36.87
CA SER A 454 38.88 15.52 35.46
C SER A 454 37.48 15.35 34.95
N THR A 455 36.95 16.38 34.33
CA THR A 455 35.67 16.34 33.60
C THR A 455 35.99 16.34 32.12
N ASN A 456 35.65 15.26 31.43
CA ASN A 456 35.84 15.17 29.99
C ASN A 456 34.45 15.40 29.30
N TYR A 457 34.39 16.44 28.48
CA TYR A 457 33.20 16.76 27.67
C TYR A 457 33.33 16.04 26.34
N GLN A 458 32.42 15.08 26.07
CA GLN A 458 32.38 14.37 24.82
C GLN A 458 31.01 14.53 24.19
N ILE A 459 30.98 14.80 22.89
CA ILE A 459 29.74 14.84 22.09
C ILE A 459 29.64 13.49 21.39
N SER A 460 28.51 12.81 21.51
CA SER A 460 28.26 11.52 20.88
C SER A 460 26.87 11.47 20.23
N GLY A 461 26.74 10.57 19.25
CA GLY A 461 25.45 10.28 18.62
C GLY A 461 24.71 9.16 19.37
N ARG A 462 23.43 9.37 19.63
CA ARG A 462 22.53 8.33 20.17
C ARG A 462 21.29 8.21 19.29
N GLU A 463 20.76 7.02 19.09
CA GLU A 463 19.43 6.84 18.52
C GLU A 463 18.40 7.61 19.36
N LEU A 464 17.46 8.33 18.71
CA LEU A 464 16.38 9.07 19.38
C LEU A 464 15.55 8.13 20.28
N LEU A 465 15.32 6.89 19.84
CA LEU A 465 14.91 5.73 20.62
C LEU A 465 15.77 4.53 20.19
N THR A 466 16.38 3.86 21.14
CA THR A 466 17.05 2.58 20.88
C THR A 466 16.03 1.48 20.62
N PRO A 467 16.37 0.37 19.94
CA PRO A 467 15.44 -0.75 19.74
C PRO A 467 14.84 -1.29 21.04
N ASP A 468 15.58 -1.26 22.13
CA ASP A 468 15.10 -1.70 23.45
C ASP A 468 14.07 -0.70 24.04
N GLU A 469 14.25 0.59 23.84
CA GLU A 469 13.29 1.62 24.23
C GLU A 469 12.04 1.55 23.36
N VAL A 470 12.16 1.28 22.05
CA VAL A 470 11.02 1.03 21.15
C VAL A 470 10.20 -0.17 21.61
N ARG A 471 10.87 -1.22 22.10
CA ARG A 471 10.19 -2.41 22.68
C ARG A 471 9.40 -2.09 23.93
N MET A 472 9.85 -1.11 24.73
CA MET A 472 9.23 -0.71 25.99
C MET A 472 8.05 0.26 25.81
N LEU A 473 7.75 0.69 24.56
CA LEU A 473 6.56 1.50 24.30
C LEU A 473 5.32 0.72 24.69
N ASP A 474 4.50 1.33 25.55
CA ASP A 474 3.27 0.74 26.04
C ASP A 474 2.26 0.58 24.89
N ASN A 475 1.59 -0.56 24.87
CA ASN A 475 0.53 -0.87 23.91
C ASN A 475 -0.85 -0.32 24.33
N GLN A 476 -0.92 0.48 25.42
CA GLN A 476 -2.16 1.01 25.98
C GLN A 476 -2.49 2.42 25.54
#